data_20414f7ee986ae939f1d103ad521164f
#
_entry.id   20414f7ee986ae939f1d103ad521164f
#
_cell.length_a   1.000
_cell.length_b   1.000
_cell.length_c   1.000
_cell.angle_alpha   90.00
_cell.angle_beta   90.00
_cell.angle_gamma   90.00
#
_symmetry.space_group_name_H-M   'P 1'
#
loop_
_entity.id
_entity.type
_entity.pdbx_description
1 polymer ?
#
loop_
_entity_poly.entity_id
_entity_poly.type
_entity_poly.pdbx_seq_one_letter_code
_entity_poly.pdbx_strand_id
1 'polypeptide(L)'
;MNETLTKAVNNGLASVPAVTQYLKSAQSLGLDYRPLLAAANIDPVLLENNNKHISGAAMERLLALLIPASNDPCFGLHSARFVEPASYSVLGYISMNCSTLRMIQAKIPIYEKIVGDMGVTSIEVADGYVLQRWVCAFNDPLVRRHEVENVLGSWVTYARNYLNFDGWDAVWFEHSAPQNPALLGDYSELFGCQVLFDQPANGIRVREAVLDLPLPQANEQILQTLLEHATALLAGLDKNQTVANQVKNILRLMLKQQAPTSQIIAQRLGMSSRTLQRKLGEEGTHYQDVLNELRLELALYFLKNTALSLDSIAYELGYAEARSFYRSFKLWTGRTAGSYRATL
;
A
#
# COMPACT_ATOMS: atom_id res chain seq x y z
N MET A 1 12.16 -23.39 7.49
CA MET A 1 12.16 -22.65 6.20
C MET A 1 10.96 -21.70 6.06
N ASN A 2 9.89 -21.87 6.85
CA ASN A 2 8.73 -20.95 6.85
C ASN A 2 8.87 -19.70 7.76
N GLU A 3 9.73 -19.74 8.78
CA GLU A 3 9.87 -18.61 9.73
C GLU A 3 10.58 -17.38 9.16
N THR A 4 11.49 -17.57 8.19
CA THR A 4 12.25 -16.46 7.60
C THR A 4 11.40 -15.65 6.60
N LEU A 5 10.47 -16.32 5.89
CA LEU A 5 9.53 -15.68 4.97
C LEU A 5 8.43 -14.88 5.70
N THR A 6 7.99 -15.37 6.86
CA THR A 6 7.02 -14.68 7.71
C THR A 6 7.61 -13.43 8.37
N LYS A 7 8.92 -13.38 8.62
CA LYS A 7 9.60 -12.21 9.20
C LYS A 7 9.75 -11.04 8.23
N ALA A 8 9.84 -11.28 6.93
CA ALA A 8 10.05 -10.21 5.93
C ALA A 8 8.79 -9.35 5.67
N VAL A 9 7.60 -9.89 5.89
CA VAL A 9 6.31 -9.19 5.64
C VAL A 9 5.85 -8.39 6.87
N ASN A 10 6.38 -8.66 8.04
CA ASN A 10 5.88 -8.12 9.32
C ASN A 10 6.55 -6.83 9.80
N ASN A 11 7.42 -6.20 9.03
CA ASN A 11 8.15 -5.00 9.47
C ASN A 11 7.57 -3.67 8.95
N GLY A 12 6.41 -3.67 8.31
CA GLY A 12 5.71 -2.46 7.89
C GLY A 12 5.20 -1.64 9.08
N LEU A 13 4.88 -0.39 8.82
CA LEU A 13 4.33 0.56 9.79
C LEU A 13 2.91 0.96 9.38
N ALA A 14 2.05 1.23 10.35
CA ALA A 14 0.75 1.85 10.18
C ALA A 14 0.70 3.12 11.03
N SER A 15 0.32 4.25 10.45
CA SER A 15 0.20 5.50 11.20
C SER A 15 -0.95 5.44 12.20
N VAL A 16 -0.80 6.12 13.34
CA VAL A 16 -1.88 6.22 14.32
C VAL A 16 -3.19 6.77 13.72
N PRO A 17 -3.18 7.79 12.84
CA PRO A 17 -4.41 8.23 12.20
C PRO A 17 -5.12 7.16 11.37
N ALA A 18 -4.39 6.29 10.64
CA ALA A 18 -4.98 5.18 9.91
C ALA A 18 -5.65 4.16 10.85
N VAL A 19 -4.99 3.84 11.97
CA VAL A 19 -5.58 2.98 13.02
C VAL A 19 -6.84 3.62 13.61
N THR A 20 -6.78 4.92 13.92
CA THR A 20 -7.87 5.67 14.56
C THR A 20 -9.15 5.66 13.72
N GLN A 21 -9.04 5.63 12.39
CA GLN A 21 -10.18 5.51 11.49
C GLN A 21 -11.02 4.25 11.78
N TYR A 22 -10.38 3.09 11.94
CA TYR A 22 -11.06 1.84 12.30
C TYR A 22 -11.62 1.86 13.71
N LEU A 23 -10.92 2.50 14.66
CA LEU A 23 -11.40 2.63 16.03
C LEU A 23 -12.64 3.52 16.13
N LYS A 24 -12.71 4.60 15.34
CA LYS A 24 -13.91 5.44 15.21
C LYS A 24 -15.10 4.63 14.68
N SER A 25 -14.87 3.78 13.68
CA SER A 25 -15.89 2.88 13.15
C SER A 25 -16.38 1.90 14.22
N ALA A 26 -15.47 1.23 14.91
CA ALA A 26 -15.80 0.31 16.01
C ALA A 26 -16.61 1.02 17.11
N GLN A 27 -16.19 2.21 17.50
CA GLN A 27 -16.89 3.02 18.51
C GLN A 27 -18.31 3.40 18.07
N SER A 28 -18.52 3.74 16.80
CA SER A 28 -19.85 4.06 16.26
C SER A 28 -20.82 2.88 16.33
N LEU A 29 -20.30 1.65 16.32
CA LEU A 29 -21.05 0.40 16.50
C LEU A 29 -21.23 0.04 17.98
N GLY A 30 -20.75 0.88 18.91
CA GLY A 30 -20.83 0.61 20.36
C GLY A 30 -19.80 -0.43 20.86
N LEU A 31 -18.81 -0.80 20.04
CA LEU A 31 -17.79 -1.79 20.41
C LEU A 31 -16.73 -1.16 21.32
N ASP A 32 -16.52 -1.75 22.51
CA ASP A 32 -15.34 -1.42 23.33
C ASP A 32 -14.11 -2.11 22.76
N TYR A 33 -13.30 -1.35 22.04
CA TYR A 33 -12.09 -1.84 21.40
C TYR A 33 -10.85 -1.89 22.30
N ARG A 34 -10.91 -1.34 23.53
CA ARG A 34 -9.75 -1.28 24.45
C ARG A 34 -9.17 -2.65 24.79
N PRO A 35 -9.98 -3.70 25.07
CA PRO A 35 -9.44 -5.03 25.28
C PRO A 35 -8.75 -5.59 24.01
N LEU A 36 -9.22 -5.21 22.82
CA LEU A 36 -8.66 -5.67 21.54
C LEU A 36 -7.31 -5.00 21.23
N LEU A 37 -7.12 -3.74 21.63
CA LEU A 37 -5.80 -3.09 21.57
C LEU A 37 -4.77 -3.85 22.40
N ALA A 38 -5.12 -4.21 23.65
CA ALA A 38 -4.24 -4.98 24.54
C ALA A 38 -3.91 -6.36 23.92
N ALA A 39 -4.91 -7.07 23.37
CA ALA A 39 -4.72 -8.36 22.70
C ALA A 39 -3.83 -8.25 21.44
N ALA A 40 -3.89 -7.11 20.74
CA ALA A 40 -3.03 -6.81 19.59
C ALA A 40 -1.63 -6.33 19.99
N ASN A 41 -1.32 -6.20 21.29
CA ASN A 41 -0.09 -5.61 21.84
C ASN A 41 0.12 -4.15 21.38
N ILE A 42 -0.93 -3.35 21.41
CA ILE A 42 -0.90 -1.92 21.11
C ILE A 42 -1.11 -1.15 22.42
N ASP A 43 -0.11 -0.34 22.80
CA ASP A 43 -0.24 0.57 23.93
C ASP A 43 -1.19 1.72 23.56
N PRO A 44 -2.30 1.92 24.28
CA PRO A 44 -3.24 3.01 24.02
C PRO A 44 -2.60 4.41 24.04
N VAL A 45 -1.53 4.61 24.83
CA VAL A 45 -0.80 5.89 24.90
C VAL A 45 -0.18 6.27 23.55
N LEU A 46 0.17 5.29 22.71
CA LEU A 46 0.67 5.57 21.36
C LEU A 46 -0.39 6.25 20.50
N LEU A 47 -1.68 5.96 20.71
CA LEU A 47 -2.79 6.49 19.92
C LEU A 47 -3.12 7.97 20.24
N GLU A 48 -2.54 8.53 21.30
CA GLU A 48 -2.68 9.95 21.64
C GLU A 48 -1.81 10.85 20.77
N ASN A 49 -0.90 10.27 19.97
CA ASN A 49 0.05 11.03 19.16
C ASN A 49 -0.06 10.65 17.66
N ASN A 50 -0.67 11.52 16.89
CA ASN A 50 -0.87 11.34 15.44
C ASN A 50 0.43 11.22 14.61
N ASN A 51 1.58 11.57 15.17
CA ASN A 51 2.87 11.42 14.49
C ASN A 51 3.54 10.07 14.78
N LYS A 52 2.89 9.19 15.52
CA LYS A 52 3.39 7.84 15.83
C LYS A 52 2.87 6.81 14.85
N HIS A 53 3.57 5.68 14.85
CA HIS A 53 3.23 4.50 14.07
C HIS A 53 3.21 3.29 14.99
N ILE A 54 2.39 2.30 14.63
CA ILE A 54 2.44 0.95 15.17
C ILE A 54 3.05 0.00 14.13
N SER A 55 3.46 -1.20 14.52
CA SER A 55 3.91 -2.18 13.53
C SER A 55 2.73 -2.68 12.68
N GLY A 56 2.97 -2.95 11.39
CA GLY A 56 1.98 -3.53 10.50
C GLY A 56 1.42 -4.86 11.03
N ALA A 57 2.26 -5.66 11.69
CA ALA A 57 1.82 -6.89 12.35
C ALA A 57 0.85 -6.62 13.52
N ALA A 58 1.01 -5.53 14.27
CA ALA A 58 0.06 -5.15 15.31
C ALA A 58 -1.26 -4.66 14.70
N MET A 59 -1.20 -3.91 13.60
CA MET A 59 -2.37 -3.49 12.83
C MET A 59 -3.15 -4.69 12.29
N GLU A 60 -2.47 -5.65 11.65
CA GLU A 60 -3.11 -6.88 11.13
C GLU A 60 -3.79 -7.67 12.25
N ARG A 61 -3.12 -7.85 13.41
CA ARG A 61 -3.74 -8.49 14.59
C ARG A 61 -4.96 -7.74 15.10
N LEU A 62 -4.87 -6.41 15.17
CA LEU A 62 -6.00 -5.58 15.62
C LEU A 62 -7.21 -5.74 14.69
N LEU A 63 -7.01 -5.68 13.38
CA LEU A 63 -8.07 -5.86 12.40
C LEU A 63 -8.66 -7.26 12.45
N ALA A 64 -7.83 -8.31 12.59
CA ALA A 64 -8.29 -9.68 12.76
C ALA A 64 -9.19 -9.88 14.00
N LEU A 65 -9.06 -9.02 15.01
CA LEU A 65 -9.92 -9.02 16.20
C LEU A 65 -11.14 -8.09 16.03
N LEU A 66 -10.95 -6.90 15.46
CA LEU A 66 -12.02 -5.90 15.29
C LEU A 66 -13.10 -6.38 14.32
N ILE A 67 -12.72 -6.95 13.19
CA ILE A 67 -13.65 -7.37 12.13
C ILE A 67 -14.71 -8.33 12.67
N PRO A 68 -14.36 -9.48 13.29
CA PRO A 68 -15.39 -10.38 13.82
C PRO A 68 -16.12 -9.78 15.03
N ALA A 69 -15.46 -8.98 15.88
CA ALA A 69 -16.09 -8.37 17.04
C ALA A 69 -17.12 -7.29 16.67
N SER A 70 -16.98 -6.66 15.52
CA SER A 70 -17.93 -5.64 15.03
C SER A 70 -19.30 -6.21 14.65
N ASN A 71 -19.40 -7.50 14.36
CA ASN A 71 -20.57 -8.13 13.74
C ASN A 71 -21.04 -7.45 12.45
N ASP A 72 -20.16 -6.71 11.79
CA ASP A 72 -20.42 -6.00 10.55
C ASP A 72 -19.66 -6.67 9.39
N PRO A 73 -20.35 -7.38 8.49
CA PRO A 73 -19.73 -8.08 7.37
C PRO A 73 -19.08 -7.14 6.34
N CYS A 74 -19.36 -5.84 6.40
CA CYS A 74 -18.77 -4.77 5.59
C CYS A 74 -17.93 -3.79 6.42
N PHE A 75 -17.39 -4.22 7.56
CA PHE A 75 -16.67 -3.35 8.50
C PHE A 75 -15.59 -2.50 7.83
N GLY A 76 -14.79 -3.10 6.91
CA GLY A 76 -13.78 -2.37 6.15
C GLY A 76 -14.39 -1.25 5.31
N LEU A 77 -15.42 -1.57 4.53
CA LEU A 77 -16.16 -0.64 3.70
C LEU A 77 -16.78 0.51 4.55
N HIS A 78 -17.46 0.16 5.62
CA HIS A 78 -18.10 1.14 6.50
C HIS A 78 -17.10 2.03 7.24
N SER A 79 -15.93 1.49 7.57
CA SER A 79 -14.83 2.27 8.18
C SER A 79 -14.32 3.38 7.26
N ALA A 80 -14.46 3.25 5.95
CA ALA A 80 -14.09 4.27 4.98
C ALA A 80 -14.85 5.60 5.15
N ARG A 81 -16.05 5.58 5.74
CA ARG A 81 -16.86 6.77 6.03
C ARG A 81 -16.22 7.69 7.07
N PHE A 82 -15.29 7.19 7.87
CA PHE A 82 -14.59 7.92 8.91
C PHE A 82 -13.24 8.51 8.44
N VAL A 83 -12.97 8.48 7.13
CA VAL A 83 -11.76 9.07 6.58
C VAL A 83 -11.76 10.59 6.76
N GLU A 84 -10.64 11.11 7.23
CA GLU A 84 -10.36 12.53 7.40
C GLU A 84 -9.01 12.86 6.73
N PRO A 85 -8.69 14.14 6.47
CA PRO A 85 -7.37 14.50 5.96
C PRO A 85 -6.23 13.96 6.83
N ALA A 86 -6.41 13.97 8.15
CA ALA A 86 -5.47 13.40 9.10
C ALA A 86 -5.26 11.89 8.92
N SER A 87 -6.24 11.12 8.41
CA SER A 87 -6.11 9.67 8.17
C SER A 87 -4.94 9.35 7.24
N TYR A 88 -4.62 10.26 6.33
CA TYR A 88 -3.45 10.17 5.44
C TYR A 88 -2.26 11.00 5.93
N SER A 89 -2.23 11.38 7.22
CA SER A 89 -1.17 12.24 7.77
C SER A 89 -0.99 13.51 6.91
N VAL A 90 0.23 13.98 6.70
CA VAL A 90 0.50 15.16 5.85
C VAL A 90 0.08 14.96 4.39
N LEU A 91 0.04 13.72 3.87
CA LEU A 91 -0.35 13.42 2.49
C LEU A 91 -1.81 13.84 2.20
N GLY A 92 -2.71 13.69 3.18
CA GLY A 92 -4.07 14.18 3.03
C GLY A 92 -4.11 15.70 2.80
N TYR A 93 -3.41 16.46 3.60
CA TYR A 93 -3.36 17.92 3.44
C TYR A 93 -2.65 18.35 2.15
N ILE A 94 -1.60 17.61 1.71
CA ILE A 94 -0.98 17.80 0.40
C ILE A 94 -2.04 17.64 -0.71
N SER A 95 -2.83 16.56 -0.66
CA SER A 95 -3.85 16.26 -1.65
C SER A 95 -4.91 17.37 -1.77
N MET A 96 -5.34 17.96 -0.66
CA MET A 96 -6.29 19.07 -0.65
C MET A 96 -5.75 20.34 -1.33
N ASN A 97 -4.44 20.52 -1.38
CA ASN A 97 -3.81 21.73 -1.93
C ASN A 97 -3.23 21.52 -3.33
N CYS A 98 -3.31 20.31 -3.90
CA CYS A 98 -2.94 20.04 -5.28
C CYS A 98 -3.95 20.64 -6.25
N SER A 99 -3.48 21.10 -7.41
CA SER A 99 -4.33 21.73 -8.42
C SER A 99 -5.12 20.75 -9.29
N THR A 100 -4.71 19.47 -9.35
CA THR A 100 -5.36 18.45 -10.16
C THR A 100 -5.24 17.06 -9.51
N LEU A 101 -6.09 16.11 -9.91
CA LEU A 101 -5.97 14.71 -9.48
C LEU A 101 -4.66 14.08 -9.98
N ARG A 102 -4.19 14.43 -11.17
CA ARG A 102 -2.90 13.97 -11.69
C ARG A 102 -1.75 14.37 -10.77
N MET A 103 -1.77 15.58 -10.24
CA MET A 103 -0.77 16.02 -9.27
C MET A 103 -0.85 15.21 -7.97
N ILE A 104 -2.04 14.89 -7.46
CA ILE A 104 -2.22 14.02 -6.30
C ILE A 104 -1.63 12.64 -6.57
N GLN A 105 -2.01 12.01 -7.70
CA GLN A 105 -1.50 10.68 -8.07
C GLN A 105 0.03 10.63 -8.14
N ALA A 106 0.67 11.71 -8.62
CA ALA A 106 2.13 11.80 -8.66
C ALA A 106 2.77 11.91 -7.26
N LYS A 107 2.04 12.39 -6.25
CA LYS A 107 2.54 12.55 -4.87
C LYS A 107 2.34 11.29 -4.02
N ILE A 108 1.31 10.48 -4.29
CA ILE A 108 1.00 9.29 -3.49
C ILE A 108 2.20 8.36 -3.38
N PRO A 109 2.84 7.86 -4.46
CA PRO A 109 3.94 6.90 -4.34
C PRO A 109 5.18 7.46 -3.63
N ILE A 110 5.30 8.81 -3.56
CA ILE A 110 6.42 9.47 -2.89
C ILE A 110 6.19 9.52 -1.38
N TYR A 111 4.95 9.80 -0.94
CA TYR A 111 4.64 10.13 0.45
C TYR A 111 3.74 9.10 1.15
N GLU A 112 3.20 8.08 0.46
CA GLU A 112 2.31 7.06 1.06
C GLU A 112 2.96 6.34 2.25
N LYS A 113 4.29 6.22 2.27
CA LYS A 113 5.02 5.63 3.38
C LYS A 113 4.86 6.37 4.70
N ILE A 114 4.54 7.67 4.67
CA ILE A 114 4.23 8.43 5.90
C ILE A 114 2.92 7.93 6.52
N VAL A 115 1.99 7.46 5.70
CA VAL A 115 0.73 6.86 6.15
C VAL A 115 0.97 5.45 6.66
N GLY A 116 1.82 4.69 5.96
CA GLY A 116 2.21 3.33 6.36
C GLY A 116 2.66 2.46 5.20
N ASP A 117 3.15 1.27 5.56
CA ASP A 117 3.58 0.22 4.63
C ASP A 117 2.53 -0.90 4.53
N MET A 118 1.25 -0.60 4.71
CA MET A 118 0.14 -1.57 4.68
C MET A 118 -0.21 -2.03 3.26
N GLY A 119 0.28 -1.32 2.26
CA GLY A 119 0.12 -1.64 0.85
C GLY A 119 0.90 -0.67 -0.03
N VAL A 120 0.79 -0.87 -1.34
CA VAL A 120 1.50 -0.08 -2.35
C VAL A 120 0.55 0.37 -3.43
N THR A 121 0.58 1.67 -3.72
CA THR A 121 -0.17 2.27 -4.82
C THR A 121 0.63 2.22 -6.13
N SER A 122 -0.03 1.89 -7.21
CA SER A 122 0.51 1.98 -8.58
C SER A 122 -0.52 2.55 -9.54
N ILE A 123 -0.05 3.14 -10.64
CA ILE A 123 -0.88 3.78 -11.65
C ILE A 123 -0.68 3.04 -12.97
N GLU A 124 -1.77 2.64 -13.59
CA GLU A 124 -1.80 2.02 -14.92
C GLU A 124 -2.67 2.87 -15.86
N VAL A 125 -2.16 3.18 -17.04
CA VAL A 125 -2.87 3.98 -18.05
C VAL A 125 -3.11 3.11 -19.27
N ALA A 126 -4.37 2.93 -19.66
CA ALA A 126 -4.77 2.17 -20.83
C ALA A 126 -6.11 2.69 -21.38
N ASP A 127 -6.23 2.75 -22.71
CA ASP A 127 -7.48 3.01 -23.44
C ASP A 127 -8.24 4.29 -23.00
N GLY A 128 -7.51 5.34 -22.61
CA GLY A 128 -8.09 6.62 -22.15
C GLY A 128 -8.62 6.58 -20.70
N TYR A 129 -8.29 5.53 -19.97
CA TYR A 129 -8.58 5.37 -18.54
C TYR A 129 -7.29 5.27 -17.74
N VAL A 130 -7.39 5.66 -16.49
CA VAL A 130 -6.36 5.46 -15.47
C VAL A 130 -6.93 4.57 -14.38
N LEU A 131 -6.24 3.48 -14.09
CA LEU A 131 -6.51 2.61 -12.95
C LEU A 131 -5.48 2.90 -11.86
N GLN A 132 -5.93 3.49 -10.77
CA GLN A 132 -5.13 3.61 -9.55
C GLN A 132 -5.32 2.33 -8.74
N ARG A 133 -4.28 1.51 -8.69
CA ARG A 133 -4.28 0.19 -8.05
C ARG A 133 -3.71 0.29 -6.65
N TRP A 134 -4.19 -0.57 -5.78
CA TRP A 134 -3.62 -0.77 -4.47
C TRP A 134 -3.43 -2.24 -4.14
N VAL A 135 -2.22 -2.60 -3.72
CA VAL A 135 -1.84 -3.97 -3.37
C VAL A 135 -1.64 -4.03 -1.88
N CYS A 136 -2.51 -4.77 -1.19
CA CYS A 136 -2.46 -4.96 0.26
C CYS A 136 -1.28 -5.84 0.67
N ALA A 137 -0.53 -5.43 1.69
CA ALA A 137 0.62 -6.14 2.22
C ALA A 137 0.27 -7.20 3.28
N PHE A 138 -0.94 -7.19 3.82
CA PHE A 138 -1.36 -8.15 4.85
C PHE A 138 -1.56 -9.56 4.30
N ASN A 139 -1.32 -10.57 5.15
CA ASN A 139 -1.38 -11.97 4.76
C ASN A 139 -2.73 -12.63 5.08
N ASP A 140 -3.40 -12.21 6.15
CA ASP A 140 -4.70 -12.73 6.54
C ASP A 140 -5.75 -12.39 5.47
N PRO A 141 -6.43 -13.37 4.84
CA PRO A 141 -7.39 -13.11 3.76
C PRO A 141 -8.59 -12.26 4.21
N LEU A 142 -9.04 -12.42 5.45
CA LEU A 142 -10.15 -11.65 6.01
C LEU A 142 -9.71 -10.18 6.17
N VAL A 143 -8.57 -9.95 6.81
CA VAL A 143 -8.03 -8.61 7.00
C VAL A 143 -7.77 -7.94 5.65
N ARG A 144 -7.15 -8.67 4.70
CA ARG A 144 -6.85 -8.15 3.36
C ARG A 144 -8.11 -7.65 2.64
N ARG A 145 -9.21 -8.41 2.68
CA ARG A 145 -10.46 -8.00 2.07
C ARG A 145 -10.95 -6.68 2.66
N HIS A 146 -11.09 -6.62 3.97
CA HIS A 146 -11.61 -5.44 4.65
C HIS A 146 -10.68 -4.23 4.53
N GLU A 147 -9.36 -4.45 4.49
CA GLU A 147 -8.39 -3.38 4.29
C GLU A 147 -8.50 -2.78 2.87
N VAL A 148 -8.63 -3.62 1.84
CA VAL A 148 -8.84 -3.16 0.46
C VAL A 148 -10.16 -2.38 0.34
N GLU A 149 -11.25 -2.89 0.91
CA GLU A 149 -12.55 -2.21 0.94
C GLU A 149 -12.44 -0.84 1.63
N ASN A 150 -11.71 -0.77 2.76
CA ASN A 150 -11.47 0.48 3.46
C ASN A 150 -10.65 1.46 2.63
N VAL A 151 -9.53 1.04 2.06
CA VAL A 151 -8.62 1.93 1.32
C VAL A 151 -9.30 2.52 0.09
N LEU A 152 -9.95 1.67 -0.74
CA LEU A 152 -10.64 2.15 -1.94
C LEU A 152 -11.86 3.01 -1.57
N GLY A 153 -12.62 2.60 -0.57
CA GLY A 153 -13.74 3.39 -0.05
C GLY A 153 -13.30 4.74 0.52
N SER A 154 -12.17 4.75 1.24
CA SER A 154 -11.58 5.98 1.78
C SER A 154 -11.11 6.94 0.69
N TRP A 155 -10.56 6.43 -0.42
CA TRP A 155 -10.16 7.29 -1.54
C TRP A 155 -11.36 7.99 -2.17
N VAL A 156 -12.46 7.27 -2.39
CA VAL A 156 -13.69 7.84 -2.96
C VAL A 156 -14.34 8.82 -1.98
N THR A 157 -14.49 8.42 -0.73
CA THR A 157 -15.10 9.27 0.32
C THR A 157 -14.29 10.54 0.54
N TYR A 158 -12.96 10.41 0.57
CA TYR A 158 -12.04 11.53 0.71
C TYR A 158 -12.16 12.53 -0.47
N ALA A 159 -12.14 12.01 -1.69
CA ALA A 159 -12.24 12.84 -2.89
C ALA A 159 -13.57 13.59 -2.94
N ARG A 160 -14.67 12.92 -2.60
CA ARG A 160 -16.01 13.51 -2.52
C ARG A 160 -16.07 14.61 -1.46
N ASN A 161 -15.59 14.34 -0.25
CA ASN A 161 -15.77 15.24 0.89
C ASN A 161 -14.77 16.41 0.89
N TYR A 162 -13.54 16.20 0.40
CA TYR A 162 -12.44 17.16 0.56
C TYR A 162 -11.88 17.71 -0.75
N LEU A 163 -12.13 17.06 -1.88
CA LEU A 163 -11.66 17.53 -3.19
C LEU A 163 -12.82 17.98 -4.09
N ASN A 164 -14.06 17.83 -3.64
CA ASN A 164 -15.27 18.08 -4.45
C ASN A 164 -15.24 17.29 -5.78
N PHE A 165 -14.78 16.04 -5.72
CA PHE A 165 -14.66 15.16 -6.88
C PHE A 165 -15.39 13.84 -6.65
N ASP A 166 -16.25 13.46 -7.61
CA ASP A 166 -17.02 12.21 -7.60
C ASP A 166 -17.16 11.61 -9.03
N GLY A 167 -16.18 11.88 -9.89
CA GLY A 167 -16.19 11.47 -11.30
C GLY A 167 -15.55 10.10 -11.55
N TRP A 168 -15.74 9.13 -10.63
CA TRP A 168 -15.22 7.77 -10.75
C TRP A 168 -15.98 6.98 -11.79
N ASP A 169 -15.28 6.16 -12.59
CA ASP A 169 -15.87 5.30 -13.62
C ASP A 169 -16.24 3.92 -13.04
N ALA A 170 -15.31 3.28 -12.35
CA ALA A 170 -15.54 1.99 -11.71
C ALA A 170 -14.56 1.72 -10.57
N VAL A 171 -14.97 0.87 -9.63
CA VAL A 171 -14.13 0.28 -8.59
C VAL A 171 -13.98 -1.21 -8.84
N TRP A 172 -12.75 -1.72 -8.75
CA TRP A 172 -12.39 -3.10 -8.98
C TRP A 172 -11.93 -3.77 -7.70
N PHE A 173 -12.46 -4.95 -7.44
CA PHE A 173 -12.04 -5.82 -6.35
C PHE A 173 -11.59 -7.18 -6.87
N GLU A 174 -10.43 -7.68 -6.39
CA GLU A 174 -9.96 -9.04 -6.67
C GLU A 174 -10.85 -10.09 -6.01
N HIS A 175 -11.40 -9.78 -4.83
CA HIS A 175 -12.29 -10.71 -4.12
C HIS A 175 -13.65 -10.81 -4.77
N SER A 176 -14.34 -11.92 -4.52
CA SER A 176 -15.70 -12.16 -5.01
C SER A 176 -16.73 -11.28 -4.29
N ALA A 177 -17.85 -11.06 -4.96
CA ALA A 177 -18.98 -10.34 -4.39
C ALA A 177 -19.45 -10.97 -3.07
N PRO A 178 -20.02 -10.18 -2.15
CA PRO A 178 -20.64 -10.72 -0.94
C PRO A 178 -21.70 -11.77 -1.29
N GLN A 179 -21.71 -12.90 -0.55
CA GLN A 179 -22.72 -13.95 -0.74
C GLN A 179 -24.15 -13.47 -0.46
N ASN A 180 -24.29 -12.52 0.48
CA ASN A 180 -25.58 -11.89 0.75
C ASN A 180 -25.77 -10.69 -0.21
N PRO A 181 -26.70 -10.76 -1.18
CA PRO A 181 -26.92 -9.68 -2.15
C PRO A 181 -27.38 -8.35 -1.52
N ALA A 182 -27.96 -8.39 -0.32
CA ALA A 182 -28.38 -7.17 0.39
C ALA A 182 -27.18 -6.24 0.69
N LEU A 183 -25.97 -6.82 0.89
CA LEU A 183 -24.76 -6.05 1.15
C LEU A 183 -24.23 -5.30 -0.09
N LEU A 184 -24.66 -5.65 -1.30
CA LEU A 184 -24.25 -4.94 -2.53
C LEU A 184 -24.76 -3.50 -2.53
N GLY A 185 -25.84 -3.21 -1.81
CA GLY A 185 -26.36 -1.87 -1.61
C GLY A 185 -25.34 -0.95 -0.94
N ASP A 186 -24.64 -1.43 0.06
CA ASP A 186 -23.62 -0.66 0.81
C ASP A 186 -22.46 -0.24 -0.09
N TYR A 187 -22.02 -1.13 -0.99
CA TYR A 187 -20.98 -0.80 -1.98
C TYR A 187 -21.47 0.25 -2.97
N SER A 188 -22.69 0.08 -3.51
CA SER A 188 -23.26 1.01 -4.49
C SER A 188 -23.46 2.39 -3.88
N GLU A 189 -23.92 2.47 -2.63
CA GLU A 189 -24.12 3.72 -1.89
C GLU A 189 -22.79 4.45 -1.66
N LEU A 190 -21.75 3.70 -1.19
CA LEU A 190 -20.48 4.30 -0.86
C LEU A 190 -19.74 4.77 -2.12
N PHE A 191 -19.65 3.93 -3.14
CA PHE A 191 -18.83 4.24 -4.32
C PHE A 191 -19.52 5.17 -5.32
N GLY A 192 -20.85 5.11 -5.47
CA GLY A 192 -21.60 5.94 -6.41
C GLY A 192 -21.30 5.67 -7.89
N CYS A 193 -20.53 4.63 -8.19
CA CYS A 193 -20.14 4.20 -9.54
C CYS A 193 -20.22 2.68 -9.68
N GLN A 194 -19.83 2.14 -10.84
CA GLN A 194 -19.84 0.69 -11.07
C GLN A 194 -18.85 -0.02 -10.14
N VAL A 195 -19.32 -1.05 -9.42
CA VAL A 195 -18.48 -1.91 -8.59
C VAL A 195 -18.35 -3.28 -9.25
N LEU A 196 -17.12 -3.70 -9.50
CA LEU A 196 -16.79 -4.95 -10.21
C LEU A 196 -15.95 -5.83 -9.28
N PHE A 197 -16.43 -7.05 -9.04
CA PHE A 197 -15.76 -8.09 -8.28
C PHE A 197 -15.06 -9.10 -9.20
N ASP A 198 -14.25 -9.99 -8.63
CA ASP A 198 -13.46 -10.99 -9.37
C ASP A 198 -12.58 -10.38 -10.46
N GLN A 199 -12.03 -9.19 -10.21
CA GLN A 199 -11.16 -8.47 -11.13
C GLN A 199 -9.68 -8.86 -10.94
N PRO A 200 -8.83 -8.63 -11.95
CA PRO A 200 -7.40 -8.98 -11.87
C PRO A 200 -6.59 -8.09 -10.91
N ALA A 201 -7.19 -7.04 -10.36
CA ALA A 201 -6.56 -6.10 -9.44
C ALA A 201 -7.58 -5.37 -8.58
N ASN A 202 -7.15 -4.89 -7.41
CA ASN A 202 -7.92 -3.92 -6.62
C ASN A 202 -7.55 -2.50 -7.07
N GLY A 203 -8.53 -1.65 -7.33
CA GLY A 203 -8.26 -0.28 -7.74
C GLY A 203 -9.49 0.53 -8.09
N ILE A 204 -9.25 1.79 -8.39
CA ILE A 204 -10.28 2.73 -8.84
C ILE A 204 -9.94 3.20 -10.24
N ARG A 205 -10.91 3.08 -11.15
CA ARG A 205 -10.78 3.52 -12.53
C ARG A 205 -11.43 4.90 -12.71
N VAL A 206 -10.74 5.74 -13.47
CA VAL A 206 -11.22 7.07 -13.83
C VAL A 206 -10.86 7.37 -15.28
N ARG A 207 -11.63 8.19 -15.97
CA ARG A 207 -11.26 8.68 -17.31
C ARG A 207 -10.03 9.57 -17.21
N GLU A 208 -9.04 9.35 -18.08
CA GLU A 208 -7.81 10.13 -18.06
C GLU A 208 -8.07 11.64 -18.20
N ALA A 209 -9.04 12.02 -19.03
CA ALA A 209 -9.39 13.41 -19.29
C ALA A 209 -9.80 14.22 -18.05
N VAL A 210 -10.31 13.57 -17.00
CA VAL A 210 -10.73 14.29 -15.76
C VAL A 210 -9.59 14.52 -14.79
N LEU A 211 -8.44 13.86 -14.98
CA LEU A 211 -7.30 13.99 -14.07
C LEU A 211 -6.69 15.40 -14.05
N ASP A 212 -6.84 16.14 -15.14
CA ASP A 212 -6.28 17.49 -15.31
C ASP A 212 -7.29 18.59 -15.03
N LEU A 213 -8.52 18.23 -14.65
CA LEU A 213 -9.52 19.23 -14.25
C LEU A 213 -9.06 19.94 -12.96
N PRO A 214 -9.24 21.28 -12.89
CA PRO A 214 -8.79 22.04 -11.74
C PRO A 214 -9.60 21.69 -10.48
N LEU A 215 -8.91 21.49 -9.38
CA LEU A 215 -9.49 21.31 -8.05
C LEU A 215 -9.69 22.68 -7.39
N PRO A 216 -10.88 22.97 -6.85
CA PRO A 216 -11.25 24.32 -6.44
C PRO A 216 -10.50 24.84 -5.20
N GLN A 217 -9.90 23.94 -4.41
CA GLN A 217 -9.26 24.26 -3.12
C GLN A 217 -7.73 24.42 -3.25
N ALA A 218 -7.17 24.28 -4.45
CA ALA A 218 -5.74 24.32 -4.68
C ALA A 218 -5.09 25.60 -4.12
N ASN A 219 -4.00 25.40 -3.36
CA ASN A 219 -3.19 26.49 -2.84
C ASN A 219 -1.71 26.13 -2.91
N GLU A 220 -0.99 26.71 -3.89
CA GLU A 220 0.40 26.41 -4.17
C GLU A 220 1.31 26.77 -2.99
N GLN A 221 1.07 27.89 -2.31
CA GLN A 221 1.91 28.32 -1.19
C GLN A 221 1.80 27.37 0.00
N ILE A 222 0.60 26.93 0.35
CA ILE A 222 0.37 25.93 1.40
C ILE A 222 0.98 24.58 0.96
N LEU A 223 0.79 24.20 -0.30
CA LEU A 223 1.35 22.96 -0.85
C LEU A 223 2.87 22.88 -0.67
N GLN A 224 3.61 23.95 -0.99
CA GLN A 224 5.06 23.97 -0.83
C GLN A 224 5.49 23.75 0.63
N THR A 225 4.84 24.43 1.58
CA THR A 225 5.11 24.23 3.01
C THR A 225 4.86 22.80 3.47
N LEU A 226 3.75 22.19 2.99
CA LEU A 226 3.41 20.81 3.32
C LEU A 226 4.39 19.81 2.71
N LEU A 227 4.90 20.05 1.48
CA LEU A 227 5.91 19.22 0.83
C LEU A 227 7.24 19.26 1.56
N GLU A 228 7.67 20.43 2.03
CA GLU A 228 8.87 20.57 2.88
C GLU A 228 8.72 19.77 4.17
N HIS A 229 7.57 19.89 4.84
CA HIS A 229 7.27 19.12 6.05
C HIS A 229 7.24 17.60 5.79
N ALA A 230 6.57 17.16 4.71
CA ALA A 230 6.51 15.74 4.31
C ALA A 230 7.92 15.18 4.03
N THR A 231 8.76 15.95 3.37
CA THR A 231 10.15 15.55 3.10
C THR A 231 10.94 15.36 4.40
N ALA A 232 10.75 16.24 5.39
CA ALA A 232 11.37 16.09 6.71
C ALA A 232 10.86 14.86 7.47
N LEU A 233 9.55 14.57 7.39
CA LEU A 233 8.96 13.37 8.00
C LEU A 233 9.51 12.09 7.36
N LEU A 234 9.59 12.01 6.03
CA LEU A 234 10.19 10.87 5.33
C LEU A 234 11.64 10.64 5.78
N ALA A 235 12.45 11.71 5.82
CA ALA A 235 13.83 11.62 6.29
C ALA A 235 13.92 11.13 7.74
N GLY A 236 12.92 11.44 8.58
CA GLY A 236 12.80 10.96 9.95
C GLY A 236 12.48 9.48 10.04
N LEU A 237 11.53 9.01 9.22
CA LEU A 237 11.16 7.59 9.11
C LEU A 237 12.34 6.75 8.61
N ASP A 238 13.08 7.25 7.62
CA ASP A 238 14.23 6.57 7.04
C ASP A 238 15.41 6.44 8.02
N LYS A 239 15.59 7.37 8.95
CA LYS A 239 16.61 7.27 10.00
C LYS A 239 16.37 6.12 10.98
N ASN A 240 15.12 5.73 11.18
CA ASN A 240 14.73 4.64 12.06
C ASN A 240 14.67 3.27 11.35
N GLN A 241 14.90 3.25 10.04
CA GLN A 241 14.93 2.02 9.25
C GLN A 241 16.38 1.55 9.03
N THR A 242 16.53 0.22 8.91
CA THR A 242 17.79 -0.36 8.43
C THR A 242 18.11 0.15 7.02
N VAL A 243 19.40 0.26 6.69
CA VAL A 243 19.83 0.65 5.35
C VAL A 243 19.33 -0.34 4.31
N ALA A 244 19.23 -1.64 4.67
CA ALA A 244 18.63 -2.67 3.83
C ALA A 244 17.17 -2.34 3.46
N ASN A 245 16.35 -1.89 4.41
CA ASN A 245 14.96 -1.49 4.15
C ASN A 245 14.88 -0.22 3.28
N GLN A 246 15.75 0.77 3.50
CA GLN A 246 15.84 1.95 2.65
C GLN A 246 16.17 1.58 1.20
N VAL A 247 17.14 0.69 1.01
CA VAL A 247 17.51 0.13 -0.31
C VAL A 247 16.33 -0.59 -0.94
N LYS A 248 15.65 -1.46 -0.18
CA LYS A 248 14.48 -2.25 -0.65
C LYS A 248 13.36 -1.36 -1.16
N ASN A 249 13.08 -0.26 -0.45
CA ASN A 249 12.04 0.71 -0.84
C ASN A 249 12.38 1.43 -2.16
N ILE A 250 13.62 1.90 -2.31
CA ILE A 250 14.05 2.55 -3.56
C ILE A 250 14.03 1.54 -4.72
N LEU A 251 14.48 0.31 -4.48
CA LEU A 251 14.43 -0.76 -5.47
C LEU A 251 13.01 -1.03 -5.95
N ARG A 252 12.03 -1.09 -5.04
CA ARG A 252 10.62 -1.35 -5.36
C ARG A 252 10.06 -0.31 -6.34
N LEU A 253 10.48 0.96 -6.22
CA LEU A 253 10.07 2.05 -7.12
C LEU A 253 10.76 2.01 -8.49
N MET A 254 11.95 1.40 -8.57
CA MET A 254 12.81 1.48 -9.75
C MET A 254 12.99 0.16 -10.50
N LEU A 255 12.45 -0.94 -9.98
CA LEU A 255 12.77 -2.28 -10.46
C LEU A 255 12.27 -2.54 -11.89
N LYS A 256 11.16 -1.92 -12.29
CA LYS A 256 10.54 -2.11 -13.60
C LYS A 256 11.52 -1.75 -14.73
N GLN A 257 11.66 -2.62 -15.72
CA GLN A 257 12.54 -2.54 -16.89
C GLN A 257 14.01 -2.90 -16.65
N GLN A 258 14.65 -2.41 -15.61
CA GLN A 258 16.02 -2.79 -15.25
C GLN A 258 16.28 -2.45 -13.78
N ALA A 259 16.83 -3.40 -13.03
CA ALA A 259 17.23 -3.14 -11.66
C ALA A 259 18.33 -2.07 -11.61
N PRO A 260 18.18 -1.02 -10.79
CA PRO A 260 19.20 0.00 -10.64
C PRO A 260 20.49 -0.61 -10.05
N THR A 261 21.62 0.01 -10.35
CA THR A 261 22.90 -0.39 -9.74
C THR A 261 22.99 0.07 -8.29
N SER A 262 23.84 -0.58 -7.48
CA SER A 262 24.12 -0.14 -6.10
C SER A 262 24.61 1.32 -6.04
N GLN A 263 25.26 1.79 -7.09
CA GLN A 263 25.73 3.19 -7.20
C GLN A 263 24.56 4.17 -7.31
N ILE A 264 23.55 3.87 -8.12
CA ILE A 264 22.33 4.69 -8.26
C ILE A 264 21.57 4.73 -6.93
N ILE A 265 21.47 3.60 -6.25
CA ILE A 265 20.81 3.53 -4.94
C ILE A 265 21.59 4.35 -3.89
N ALA A 266 22.92 4.21 -3.83
CA ALA A 266 23.76 4.98 -2.92
C ALA A 266 23.58 6.50 -3.14
N GLN A 267 23.59 6.94 -4.40
CA GLN A 267 23.37 8.34 -4.75
C GLN A 267 21.99 8.84 -4.27
N ARG A 268 20.93 8.06 -4.44
CA ARG A 268 19.59 8.41 -3.96
C ARG A 268 19.49 8.47 -2.42
N LEU A 269 20.29 7.68 -1.72
CA LEU A 269 20.40 7.71 -0.25
C LEU A 269 21.37 8.78 0.25
N GLY A 270 21.93 9.62 -0.64
CA GLY A 270 22.87 10.68 -0.27
C GLY A 270 24.21 10.17 0.27
N MET A 271 24.65 8.98 -0.14
CA MET A 271 25.88 8.36 0.33
C MET A 271 26.73 7.81 -0.82
N SER A 272 28.03 7.52 -0.54
CA SER A 272 28.88 6.84 -1.50
C SER A 272 28.56 5.34 -1.57
N SER A 273 28.86 4.68 -2.71
CA SER A 273 28.71 3.22 -2.84
C SER A 273 29.47 2.44 -1.76
N ARG A 274 30.66 2.92 -1.37
CA ARG A 274 31.47 2.35 -0.28
C ARG A 274 30.74 2.44 1.06
N THR A 275 30.13 3.60 1.35
CA THR A 275 29.34 3.80 2.58
C THR A 275 28.14 2.88 2.62
N LEU A 276 27.42 2.74 1.48
CA LEU A 276 26.28 1.84 1.36
C LEU A 276 26.69 0.38 1.62
N GLN A 277 27.76 -0.10 0.98
CA GLN A 277 28.28 -1.46 1.18
C GLN A 277 28.66 -1.73 2.64
N ARG A 278 29.38 -0.78 3.27
CA ARG A 278 29.76 -0.91 4.68
C ARG A 278 28.53 -1.02 5.59
N LYS A 279 27.56 -0.13 5.43
CA LYS A 279 26.35 -0.10 6.26
C LYS A 279 25.49 -1.37 6.07
N LEU A 280 25.32 -1.86 4.83
CA LEU A 280 24.65 -3.13 4.58
C LEU A 280 25.41 -4.29 5.21
N GLY A 281 26.75 -4.30 5.14
CA GLY A 281 27.59 -5.29 5.81
C GLY A 281 27.45 -5.27 7.33
N GLU A 282 27.34 -4.10 7.96
CA GLU A 282 27.06 -3.95 9.39
C GLU A 282 25.67 -4.52 9.79
N GLU A 283 24.70 -4.53 8.83
CA GLU A 283 23.38 -5.16 8.98
C GLU A 283 23.38 -6.65 8.58
N GLY A 284 24.53 -7.23 8.24
CA GLY A 284 24.67 -8.64 7.87
C GLY A 284 24.14 -8.99 6.48
N THR A 285 24.00 -8.03 5.58
CA THR A 285 23.46 -8.22 4.23
C THR A 285 24.29 -7.50 3.16
N HIS A 286 23.98 -7.75 1.89
CA HIS A 286 24.56 -7.07 0.74
C HIS A 286 23.49 -6.58 -0.22
N TYR A 287 23.82 -5.61 -1.07
CA TYR A 287 22.88 -5.06 -2.06
C TYR A 287 22.19 -6.14 -2.90
N GLN A 288 22.93 -7.16 -3.33
CA GLN A 288 22.39 -8.24 -4.16
C GLN A 288 21.40 -9.11 -3.39
N ASP A 289 21.61 -9.30 -2.08
CA ASP A 289 20.71 -10.07 -1.22
C ASP A 289 19.38 -9.34 -1.05
N VAL A 290 19.42 -8.03 -0.78
CA VAL A 290 18.23 -7.16 -0.69
C VAL A 290 17.45 -7.16 -2.02
N LEU A 291 18.15 -7.07 -3.15
CA LEU A 291 17.52 -7.11 -4.48
C LEU A 291 16.87 -8.47 -4.75
N ASN A 292 17.57 -9.57 -4.41
CA ASN A 292 17.07 -10.93 -4.62
C ASN A 292 15.87 -11.23 -3.71
N GLU A 293 15.90 -10.77 -2.46
CA GLU A 293 14.77 -10.88 -1.52
C GLU A 293 13.54 -10.17 -2.05
N LEU A 294 13.68 -8.92 -2.51
CA LEU A 294 12.58 -8.16 -3.11
C LEU A 294 12.04 -8.85 -4.36
N ARG A 295 12.92 -9.33 -5.24
CA ARG A 295 12.53 -10.05 -6.46
C ARG A 295 11.76 -11.34 -6.15
N LEU A 296 12.18 -12.09 -5.14
CA LEU A 296 11.47 -13.29 -4.71
C LEU A 296 10.08 -12.95 -4.16
N GLU A 297 9.97 -11.94 -3.30
CA GLU A 297 8.71 -11.45 -2.75
C GLU A 297 7.71 -11.09 -3.86
N LEU A 298 8.15 -10.25 -4.81
CA LEU A 298 7.32 -9.84 -5.93
C LEU A 298 7.00 -11.00 -6.90
N ALA A 299 7.95 -11.92 -7.15
CA ALA A 299 7.70 -13.09 -7.98
C ALA A 299 6.60 -13.98 -7.40
N LEU A 300 6.67 -14.27 -6.09
CA LEU A 300 5.65 -15.06 -5.40
C LEU A 300 4.28 -14.36 -5.45
N TYR A 301 4.27 -13.04 -5.26
CA TYR A 301 3.07 -12.24 -5.40
C TYR A 301 2.46 -12.36 -6.81
N PHE A 302 3.23 -12.08 -7.88
CA PHE A 302 2.73 -12.13 -9.26
C PHE A 302 2.29 -13.55 -9.67
N LEU A 303 3.02 -14.57 -9.25
CA LEU A 303 2.66 -15.96 -9.55
C LEU A 303 1.32 -16.36 -8.94
N LYS A 304 1.04 -15.88 -7.73
CA LYS A 304 -0.18 -16.20 -6.98
C LYS A 304 -1.37 -15.36 -7.40
N ASN A 305 -1.17 -14.06 -7.66
CA ASN A 305 -2.25 -13.07 -7.70
C ASN A 305 -2.49 -12.50 -9.10
N THR A 306 -1.77 -12.94 -10.12
CA THR A 306 -1.94 -12.42 -11.48
C THR A 306 -1.91 -13.52 -12.54
N ALA A 307 -2.56 -13.25 -13.69
CA ALA A 307 -2.49 -14.08 -14.90
C ALA A 307 -1.30 -13.72 -15.81
N LEU A 308 -0.34 -12.89 -15.36
CA LEU A 308 0.82 -12.49 -16.14
C LEU A 308 1.60 -13.71 -16.61
N SER A 309 2.10 -13.69 -17.86
CA SER A 309 3.03 -14.71 -18.34
C SER A 309 4.32 -14.70 -17.50
N LEU A 310 5.03 -15.81 -17.46
CA LEU A 310 6.30 -15.89 -16.72
C LEU A 310 7.34 -14.90 -17.28
N ASP A 311 7.31 -14.65 -18.58
CA ASP A 311 8.17 -13.66 -19.24
C ASP A 311 7.79 -12.23 -18.83
N SER A 312 6.50 -11.94 -18.72
CA SER A 312 6.02 -10.65 -18.23
C SER A 312 6.42 -10.43 -16.77
N ILE A 313 6.33 -11.47 -15.92
CA ILE A 313 6.82 -11.41 -14.53
C ILE A 313 8.32 -11.13 -14.49
N ALA A 314 9.13 -11.80 -15.31
CA ALA A 314 10.56 -11.53 -15.38
C ALA A 314 10.86 -10.06 -15.70
N TYR A 315 10.11 -9.47 -16.61
CA TYR A 315 10.23 -8.05 -16.97
C TYR A 315 9.85 -7.12 -15.82
N GLU A 316 8.72 -7.39 -15.14
CA GLU A 316 8.29 -6.61 -13.95
C GLU A 316 9.31 -6.70 -12.79
N LEU A 317 10.07 -7.79 -12.72
CA LEU A 317 11.14 -7.99 -11.75
C LEU A 317 12.50 -7.38 -12.19
N GLY A 318 12.52 -6.63 -13.29
CA GLY A 318 13.70 -5.95 -13.79
C GLY A 318 14.78 -6.90 -14.33
N TYR A 319 14.41 -8.03 -14.91
CA TYR A 319 15.33 -8.89 -15.64
C TYR A 319 15.32 -8.51 -17.13
N ALA A 320 16.52 -8.36 -17.71
CA ALA A 320 16.66 -8.14 -19.14
C ALA A 320 16.25 -9.38 -19.97
N GLU A 321 16.43 -10.58 -19.40
CA GLU A 321 16.09 -11.85 -20.02
C GLU A 321 15.32 -12.76 -19.04
N ALA A 322 14.20 -13.33 -19.49
CA ALA A 322 13.37 -14.22 -18.70
C ALA A 322 14.11 -15.45 -18.16
N ARG A 323 15.10 -15.96 -18.93
CA ARG A 323 15.95 -17.10 -18.52
C ARG A 323 16.69 -16.84 -17.20
N SER A 324 17.09 -15.60 -16.96
CA SER A 324 17.78 -15.20 -15.73
C SER A 324 16.84 -15.26 -14.52
N PHE A 325 15.59 -14.83 -14.69
CA PHE A 325 14.55 -15.02 -13.68
C PHE A 325 14.30 -16.50 -13.39
N TYR A 326 14.13 -17.34 -14.40
CA TYR A 326 13.85 -18.77 -14.19
C TYR A 326 14.95 -19.46 -13.37
N ARG A 327 16.22 -19.15 -13.68
CA ARG A 327 17.35 -19.66 -12.91
C ARG A 327 17.36 -19.19 -11.46
N SER A 328 17.16 -17.87 -11.27
CA SER A 328 17.12 -17.25 -9.93
C SER A 328 15.98 -17.81 -9.08
N PHE A 329 14.78 -17.90 -9.65
CA PHE A 329 13.60 -18.42 -8.95
C PHE A 329 13.79 -19.88 -8.51
N LYS A 330 14.34 -20.73 -9.39
CA LYS A 330 14.67 -22.12 -9.04
C LYS A 330 15.73 -22.20 -7.96
N LEU A 331 16.73 -21.32 -7.99
CA LEU A 331 17.77 -21.26 -6.95
C LEU A 331 17.18 -20.87 -5.59
N TRP A 332 16.27 -19.89 -5.56
CA TRP A 332 15.67 -19.40 -4.32
C TRP A 332 14.65 -20.37 -3.71
N THR A 333 13.85 -21.04 -4.54
CA THR A 333 12.69 -21.83 -4.11
C THR A 333 12.88 -23.35 -4.24
N GLY A 334 13.91 -23.80 -4.94
CA GLY A 334 14.13 -25.20 -5.30
C GLY A 334 13.22 -25.71 -6.43
N ARG A 335 12.28 -24.90 -6.93
CA ARG A 335 11.26 -25.26 -7.92
C ARG A 335 11.25 -24.28 -9.09
N THR A 336 10.75 -24.73 -10.26
CA THR A 336 10.54 -23.78 -11.38
C THR A 336 9.33 -22.89 -11.11
N ALA A 337 9.34 -21.65 -11.64
CA ALA A 337 8.22 -20.73 -11.51
C ALA A 337 6.91 -21.31 -12.08
N GLY A 338 7.00 -22.06 -13.20
CA GLY A 338 5.84 -22.74 -13.79
C GLY A 338 5.27 -23.84 -12.90
N SER A 339 6.14 -24.71 -12.33
CA SER A 339 5.67 -25.75 -11.40
C SER A 339 5.15 -25.17 -10.08
N TYR A 340 5.68 -24.02 -9.65
CA TYR A 340 5.18 -23.33 -8.46
C TYR A 340 3.77 -22.79 -8.71
N ARG A 341 3.54 -22.09 -9.84
CA ARG A 341 2.21 -21.61 -10.22
C ARG A 341 1.16 -22.72 -10.36
N ALA A 342 1.55 -23.87 -10.93
CA ALA A 342 0.63 -25.00 -11.10
C ALA A 342 0.18 -25.66 -9.77
N THR A 343 0.75 -25.26 -8.64
CA THR A 343 0.41 -25.76 -7.30
C THR A 343 -0.33 -24.74 -6.43
N LEU A 344 -0.61 -23.57 -6.98
CA LEU A 344 -1.42 -22.52 -6.34
C LEU A 344 -2.88 -22.63 -6.73
#